data_aa7818f7562e63702793cdab582d0c9a
#
_entry.id   aa7818f7562e63702793cdab582d0c9a
#
_cell.length_a   1.000
_cell.length_b   1.000
_cell.length_c   1.000
_cell.angle_alpha   90.00
_cell.angle_beta   90.00
_cell.angle_gamma   90.00
#
_symmetry.space_group_name_H-M   'P 1'
#
loop_
_entity.id
_entity.type
_entity.pdbx_description
1 polymer ?
#
loop_
_entity_poly.entity_id
_entity_poly.type
_entity_poly.pdbx_seq_one_letter_code
_entity_poly.pdbx_strand_id
1 'polypeptide(L)'
;DQGGCLETTKPTTHDDPVFTVENVVHYCVANMPGGVSRTATQALTTATLPHGLAIAKHGLEAAAEKYEPIAKGINVYGGKLTYPAVGEAFGIETTSIYDLI
;
A
#
# COMPACT_ATOMS: atom_id res chain seq x y z
N ASP A 1 -8.72 2.09 8.88
CA ASP A 1 -8.40 3.10 7.88
C ASP A 1 -9.67 3.54 7.16
N GLN A 2 -9.72 4.74 6.62
CA GLN A 2 -10.90 5.28 5.91
C GLN A 2 -12.21 5.24 6.74
N GLY A 3 -12.13 5.28 8.06
CA GLY A 3 -13.28 5.17 8.95
C GLY A 3 -13.51 3.79 9.55
N GLY A 4 -12.64 2.84 9.24
CA GLY A 4 -12.68 1.48 9.78
C GLY A 4 -13.59 0.53 9.00
N CYS A 5 -13.75 -0.69 9.54
CA CYS A 5 -14.46 -1.79 8.91
C CYS A 5 -15.57 -2.39 9.79
N LEU A 6 -15.91 -1.75 10.90
CA LEU A 6 -16.97 -2.15 11.82
C LEU A 6 -18.10 -1.12 11.79
N GLU A 7 -19.34 -1.57 12.07
CA GLU A 7 -20.53 -0.71 12.05
C GLU A 7 -20.48 0.48 13.02
N THR A 8 -19.73 0.35 14.11
CA THR A 8 -19.58 1.39 15.14
C THR A 8 -18.38 2.31 14.91
N THR A 9 -17.55 2.06 13.89
CA THR A 9 -16.35 2.87 13.62
C THR A 9 -16.68 4.13 12.82
N LYS A 10 -15.90 5.18 13.06
CA LYS A 10 -15.92 6.45 12.31
C LYS A 10 -14.51 7.03 12.26
N PRO A 11 -14.16 7.83 11.25
CA PRO A 11 -12.86 8.46 11.17
C PRO A 11 -12.57 9.33 12.39
N THR A 12 -11.34 9.23 12.91
CA THR A 12 -10.80 10.11 13.95
C THR A 12 -9.46 10.71 13.49
N THR A 13 -8.97 11.70 14.23
CA THR A 13 -7.72 12.39 13.97
C THR A 13 -6.75 12.25 15.13
N HIS A 14 -5.48 12.60 14.94
CA HIS A 14 -4.50 12.58 16.03
C HIS A 14 -4.84 13.56 17.16
N ASP A 15 -5.58 14.63 16.88
CA ASP A 15 -6.00 15.63 17.88
C ASP A 15 -7.15 15.13 18.77
N ASP A 16 -8.03 14.27 18.22
CA ASP A 16 -9.15 13.62 18.93
C ASP A 16 -9.22 12.15 18.49
N PRO A 17 -8.29 11.29 18.97
CA PRO A 17 -8.04 10.00 18.36
C PRO A 17 -9.02 8.90 18.77
N VAL A 18 -9.71 9.04 19.92
CA VAL A 18 -10.49 7.96 20.49
C VAL A 18 -11.92 8.40 20.82
N PHE A 19 -12.85 7.45 20.77
CA PHE A 19 -14.20 7.57 21.26
C PHE A 19 -14.68 6.22 21.83
N THR A 20 -15.77 6.24 22.58
CA THR A 20 -16.29 5.03 23.21
C THR A 20 -17.71 4.75 22.72
N VAL A 21 -17.95 3.52 22.28
CA VAL A 21 -19.29 3.00 21.96
C VAL A 21 -19.47 1.68 22.68
N GLU A 22 -20.60 1.51 23.39
CA GLU A 22 -20.92 0.29 24.17
C GLU A 22 -19.80 -0.16 25.11
N ASN A 23 -19.15 0.80 25.77
CA ASN A 23 -18.00 0.59 26.68
C ASN A 23 -16.73 0.06 26.00
N VAL A 24 -16.65 0.09 24.67
CA VAL A 24 -15.44 -0.27 23.90
C VAL A 24 -14.78 1.01 23.39
N VAL A 25 -13.49 1.16 23.68
CA VAL A 25 -12.69 2.28 23.17
C VAL A 25 -12.33 2.01 21.71
N HIS A 26 -12.67 2.96 20.87
CA HIS A 26 -12.35 2.94 19.44
C HIS A 26 -11.21 3.93 19.13
N TYR A 27 -10.25 3.49 18.36
CA TYR A 27 -9.19 4.31 17.77
C TYR A 27 -9.24 4.12 16.25
N CYS A 28 -9.62 5.15 15.52
CA CYS A 28 -9.89 5.05 14.09
C CYS A 28 -9.15 6.12 13.27
N VAL A 29 -7.94 6.49 13.70
CA VAL A 29 -7.11 7.46 12.98
C VAL A 29 -6.61 6.85 11.69
N ALA A 30 -6.94 7.45 10.54
CA ALA A 30 -6.57 6.97 9.21
C ALA A 30 -5.04 6.90 9.02
N ASN A 31 -4.30 7.83 9.64
CA ASN A 31 -2.83 7.83 9.65
C ASN A 31 -2.28 7.35 11.00
N MET A 32 -2.68 6.17 11.43
CA MET A 32 -2.16 5.54 12.66
C MET A 32 -0.62 5.49 12.71
N PRO A 33 0.10 5.14 11.62
CA PRO A 33 1.56 5.14 11.60
C PRO A 33 2.20 6.49 11.97
N GLY A 34 1.52 7.60 11.68
CA GLY A 34 1.99 8.95 12.04
C GLY A 34 2.12 9.18 13.54
N GLY A 35 1.31 8.50 14.36
CA GLY A 35 1.39 8.53 15.84
C GLY A 35 2.58 7.76 16.42
N VAL A 36 3.18 6.86 15.65
CA VAL A 36 4.32 6.01 16.03
C VAL A 36 5.38 6.00 14.92
N SER A 37 5.71 7.15 14.41
CA SER A 37 6.47 7.35 13.18
C SER A 37 7.82 6.62 13.14
N ARG A 38 8.57 6.58 14.25
CA ARG A 38 9.84 5.86 14.32
C ARG A 38 9.65 4.36 14.11
N THR A 39 8.72 3.74 14.83
CA THR A 39 8.43 2.31 14.74
C THR A 39 7.87 1.94 13.37
N ALA A 40 6.93 2.77 12.86
CA ALA A 40 6.34 2.59 11.54
C ALA A 40 7.39 2.67 10.43
N THR A 41 8.31 3.65 10.50
CA THR A 41 9.42 3.78 9.54
C THR A 41 10.36 2.59 9.57
N GLN A 42 10.73 2.10 10.75
CA GLN A 42 11.59 0.92 10.87
C GLN A 42 10.92 -0.32 10.29
N ALA A 43 9.64 -0.54 10.60
CA ALA A 43 8.88 -1.67 10.09
C ALA A 43 8.77 -1.61 8.55
N LEU A 44 8.38 -0.46 8.01
CA LEU A 44 8.25 -0.26 6.57
C LEU A 44 9.59 -0.42 5.85
N THR A 45 10.65 0.17 6.36
CA THR A 45 11.99 0.05 5.77
C THR A 45 12.48 -1.39 5.77
N THR A 46 12.27 -2.13 6.86
CA THR A 46 12.63 -3.55 6.93
C THR A 46 11.87 -4.39 5.90
N ALA A 47 10.60 -4.08 5.67
CA ALA A 47 9.78 -4.81 4.70
C ALA A 47 10.12 -4.45 3.24
N THR A 48 10.46 -3.18 2.95
CA THR A 48 10.65 -2.69 1.58
C THR A 48 12.08 -2.80 1.07
N LEU A 49 13.09 -2.70 1.96
CA LEU A 49 14.51 -2.73 1.58
C LEU A 49 14.91 -3.94 0.73
N PRO A 50 14.49 -5.18 1.05
CA PRO A 50 14.84 -6.35 0.22
C PRO A 50 14.39 -6.21 -1.24
N HIS A 51 13.21 -5.63 -1.48
CA HIS A 51 12.70 -5.39 -2.82
C HIS A 51 13.50 -4.31 -3.56
N GLY A 52 13.85 -3.21 -2.86
CA GLY A 52 14.72 -2.18 -3.41
C GLY A 52 16.10 -2.71 -3.79
N LEU A 53 16.71 -3.55 -2.95
CA LEU A 53 17.98 -4.20 -3.23
C LEU A 53 17.89 -5.19 -4.39
N ALA A 54 16.79 -5.92 -4.53
CA ALA A 54 16.57 -6.82 -5.66
C ALA A 54 16.51 -6.05 -6.98
N ILE A 55 15.79 -4.93 -7.02
CA ILE A 55 15.71 -4.06 -8.20
C ILE A 55 17.10 -3.45 -8.51
N ALA A 56 17.80 -2.95 -7.50
CA ALA A 56 19.15 -2.39 -7.69
C ALA A 56 20.16 -3.40 -8.22
N LYS A 57 20.03 -4.67 -7.82
CA LYS A 57 20.94 -5.74 -8.20
C LYS A 57 20.63 -6.31 -9.59
N HIS A 58 19.37 -6.48 -9.94
CA HIS A 58 18.96 -7.23 -11.12
C HIS A 58 18.36 -6.34 -12.24
N GLY A 59 18.06 -5.09 -11.96
CA GLY A 59 17.19 -4.26 -12.80
C GLY A 59 15.70 -4.56 -12.53
N LEU A 60 14.82 -3.68 -12.98
CA LEU A 60 13.37 -3.79 -12.70
C LEU A 60 12.76 -5.03 -13.36
N GLU A 61 13.06 -5.26 -14.62
CA GLU A 61 12.47 -6.35 -15.43
C GLU A 61 12.82 -7.72 -14.86
N ALA A 62 14.12 -8.02 -14.70
CA ALA A 62 14.56 -9.28 -14.14
C ALA A 62 14.16 -9.47 -12.67
N ALA A 63 14.01 -8.38 -11.91
CA ALA A 63 13.49 -8.45 -10.55
C ALA A 63 11.99 -8.76 -10.56
N ALA A 64 11.21 -8.20 -11.48
CA ALA A 64 9.78 -8.48 -11.62
C ALA A 64 9.51 -9.92 -12.06
N GLU A 65 10.28 -10.45 -13.01
CA GLU A 65 10.20 -11.86 -13.41
C GLU A 65 10.48 -12.83 -12.24
N LYS A 66 11.46 -12.47 -11.40
CA LYS A 66 11.93 -13.35 -10.31
C LYS A 66 11.09 -13.23 -9.05
N TYR A 67 10.54 -12.05 -8.76
CA TYR A 67 9.86 -11.74 -7.51
C TYR A 67 8.46 -11.18 -7.78
N GLU A 68 7.44 -12.03 -7.69
CA GLU A 68 6.03 -11.67 -7.91
C GLU A 68 5.57 -10.40 -7.16
N PRO A 69 5.97 -10.12 -5.89
CA PRO A 69 5.61 -8.88 -5.22
C PRO A 69 6.11 -7.62 -5.94
N ILE A 70 7.27 -7.69 -6.60
CA ILE A 70 7.79 -6.57 -7.40
C ILE A 70 6.94 -6.38 -8.65
N ALA A 71 6.63 -7.45 -9.38
CA ALA A 71 5.75 -7.39 -10.56
C ALA A 71 4.37 -6.80 -10.20
N LYS A 72 3.76 -7.25 -9.11
CA LYS A 72 2.47 -6.72 -8.60
C LYS A 72 2.54 -5.27 -8.13
N GLY A 73 3.72 -4.78 -7.78
CA GLY A 73 3.94 -3.40 -7.36
C GLY A 73 4.09 -2.41 -8.53
N ILE A 74 4.25 -2.89 -9.75
CA ILE A 74 4.40 -2.04 -10.94
C ILE A 74 3.02 -1.60 -11.41
N ASN A 75 2.72 -0.31 -11.29
CA ASN A 75 1.44 0.26 -11.72
C ASN A 75 1.50 0.81 -13.16
N VAL A 76 2.65 1.27 -13.58
CA VAL A 76 2.88 1.81 -14.93
C VAL A 76 4.24 1.34 -15.43
N TYR A 77 4.30 0.86 -16.67
CA TYR A 77 5.53 0.47 -17.35
C TYR A 77 5.44 0.80 -18.84
N GLY A 78 6.47 1.42 -19.37
CA GLY A 78 6.50 1.79 -20.80
C GLY A 78 5.33 2.67 -21.25
N GLY A 79 4.78 3.50 -20.34
CA GLY A 79 3.63 4.34 -20.62
C GLY A 79 2.27 3.62 -20.60
N LYS A 80 2.25 2.33 -20.26
CA LYS A 80 1.02 1.53 -20.12
C LYS A 80 0.69 1.28 -18.66
N LEU A 81 -0.60 1.32 -18.33
CA LEU A 81 -1.11 0.97 -17.01
C LEU A 81 -1.08 -0.56 -16.86
N THR A 82 -0.51 -1.04 -15.76
CA THR A 82 -0.33 -2.48 -15.52
C THR A 82 -1.12 -3.01 -14.32
N TYR A 83 -1.75 -2.12 -13.54
CA TYR A 83 -2.49 -2.49 -12.34
C TYR A 83 -4.00 -2.47 -12.58
N PRO A 84 -4.67 -3.65 -12.62
CA PRO A 84 -6.09 -3.76 -13.03
C PRO A 84 -7.05 -2.93 -12.18
N ALA A 85 -6.89 -2.92 -10.85
CA ALA A 85 -7.81 -2.17 -9.97
C ALA A 85 -7.80 -0.66 -10.24
N VAL A 86 -6.66 -0.09 -10.65
CA VAL A 86 -6.60 1.31 -11.08
C VAL A 86 -7.29 1.49 -12.44
N GLY A 87 -7.09 0.54 -13.35
CA GLY A 87 -7.76 0.54 -14.65
C GLY A 87 -9.28 0.54 -14.51
N GLU A 88 -9.81 -0.35 -13.68
CA GLU A 88 -11.25 -0.42 -13.39
C GLU A 88 -11.79 0.88 -12.78
N ALA A 89 -11.06 1.45 -11.79
CA ALA A 89 -11.50 2.66 -11.11
C ALA A 89 -11.58 3.90 -12.03
N PHE A 90 -10.73 3.96 -13.06
CA PHE A 90 -10.65 5.11 -13.97
C PHE A 90 -11.14 4.82 -15.41
N GLY A 91 -11.58 3.60 -15.69
CA GLY A 91 -12.01 3.20 -17.04
C GLY A 91 -10.86 3.19 -18.05
N ILE A 92 -9.63 2.86 -17.61
CA ILE A 92 -8.43 2.83 -18.44
C ILE A 92 -8.05 1.37 -18.72
N GLU A 93 -7.76 1.06 -19.97
CA GLU A 93 -7.27 -0.26 -20.38
C GLU A 93 -5.93 -0.58 -19.70
N THR A 94 -5.79 -1.81 -19.22
CA THR A 94 -4.57 -2.31 -18.57
C THR A 94 -3.91 -3.39 -19.40
N THR A 95 -2.60 -3.46 -19.33
CA THR A 95 -1.78 -4.49 -19.97
C THR A 95 -1.03 -5.26 -18.88
N SER A 96 -0.98 -6.57 -18.94
CA SER A 96 -0.19 -7.36 -17.98
C SER A 96 1.27 -6.95 -18.02
N ILE A 97 1.90 -6.79 -16.84
CA ILE A 97 3.34 -6.50 -16.78
C ILE A 97 4.17 -7.60 -17.47
N TYR A 98 3.74 -8.85 -17.41
CA TYR A 98 4.42 -9.98 -18.02
C TYR A 98 4.36 -9.99 -19.55
N ASP A 99 3.48 -9.17 -20.15
CA ASP A 99 3.43 -8.98 -21.60
C ASP A 99 4.33 -7.84 -22.09
N LEU A 100 4.96 -7.11 -21.14
CA LEU A 100 5.75 -5.90 -21.42
C LEU A 100 7.26 -6.05 -21.09
N ILE A 101 7.61 -7.05 -20.28
CA ILE A 101 9.01 -7.35 -19.86
C ILE A 101 9.53 -8.61 -20.50
#